data_314addabbb873a4adabea89e131c52f8
#
_entry.id   314addabbb873a4adabea89e131c52f8
#
_cell.length_a   1.000
_cell.length_b   1.000
_cell.length_c   1.000
_cell.angle_alpha   90.00
_cell.angle_beta   90.00
_cell.angle_gamma   90.00
#
_symmetry.space_group_name_H-M   'P 1'
#
loop_
_entity.id
_entity.type
_entity.pdbx_description
1 polymer ?
#
loop_
_entity_poly.entity_id
_entity_poly.type
_entity_poly.pdbx_seq_one_letter_code
_entity_poly.pdbx_strand_id
1 'polypeptide(L)'
;MGPSPEPNLTVLYTERLPKNFKDYASHISIETSSIQYENDDAMRPVWGDDYSICCCVSATQTGKEMQFFGARANLAKCLLYAINGGVDEKSGEQVGPNYAPITAEYLDYDEVMAKYDKMMDWLVDIYVNTLNLIQYMHDKYYYEAAEMALIDTDVRRTFATGIAGFSHVVDSLSAIKYAKVK
;
A
#
# COMPACT_ATOMS: atom_id res chain seq x y z
N MET A 1 -4.52 0.21 -25.27
CA MET A 1 -4.38 0.38 -23.81
C MET A 1 -5.69 0.83 -23.16
N GLY A 2 -6.47 1.74 -23.73
CA GLY A 2 -7.68 2.25 -23.11
C GLY A 2 -8.68 1.23 -22.54
N PRO A 3 -8.96 0.09 -23.20
CA PRO A 3 -9.89 -0.91 -22.67
C PRO A 3 -9.25 -1.91 -21.68
N SER A 4 -7.92 -1.85 -21.47
CA SER A 4 -7.21 -2.76 -20.57
C SER A 4 -6.69 -1.99 -19.35
N PRO A 5 -6.95 -2.44 -18.11
CA PRO A 5 -6.39 -1.83 -16.92
C PRO A 5 -4.89 -2.05 -16.77
N GLU A 6 -4.32 -2.97 -17.54
CA GLU A 6 -2.89 -3.32 -17.50
C GLU A 6 -2.31 -3.39 -18.93
N PRO A 7 -1.03 -3.05 -19.10
CA PRO A 7 -0.09 -2.53 -18.11
C PRO A 7 -0.43 -1.10 -17.69
N ASN A 8 -0.03 -0.71 -16.49
CA ASN A 8 -0.12 0.68 -16.03
C ASN A 8 0.75 1.58 -16.92
N LEU A 9 0.15 2.65 -17.43
CA LEU A 9 0.87 3.67 -18.19
C LEU A 9 1.07 4.89 -17.29
N THR A 10 2.34 5.21 -17.00
CA THR A 10 2.69 6.41 -16.24
C THR A 10 3.31 7.45 -17.14
N VAL A 11 2.74 8.63 -17.15
CA VAL A 11 3.29 9.80 -17.83
C VAL A 11 4.08 10.63 -16.83
N LEU A 12 5.36 10.84 -17.09
CA LEU A 12 6.18 11.79 -16.36
C LEU A 12 5.84 13.20 -16.84
N TYR A 13 4.97 13.86 -16.08
CA TYR A 13 4.42 15.15 -16.43
C TYR A 13 5.37 16.28 -16.06
N THR A 14 5.62 17.17 -17.02
CA THR A 14 6.37 18.42 -16.82
C THR A 14 5.66 19.57 -17.51
N GLU A 15 5.85 20.79 -17.02
CA GLU A 15 5.31 21.98 -17.67
C GLU A 15 5.83 22.16 -19.11
N ARG A 16 7.01 21.63 -19.41
CA ARG A 16 7.66 21.69 -20.73
C ARG A 16 7.01 20.82 -21.80
N LEU A 17 6.12 19.90 -21.44
CA LEU A 17 5.41 19.06 -22.40
C LEU A 17 4.59 19.92 -23.38
N PRO A 18 4.58 19.59 -24.67
CA PRO A 18 3.78 20.30 -25.67
C PRO A 18 2.29 20.30 -25.32
N LYS A 19 1.62 21.42 -25.59
CA LYS A 19 0.20 21.58 -25.29
C LYS A 19 -0.67 20.49 -25.90
N ASN A 20 -0.43 20.15 -27.16
CA ASN A 20 -1.21 19.10 -27.85
C ASN A 20 -1.05 17.72 -27.20
N PHE A 21 0.12 17.41 -26.64
CA PHE A 21 0.32 16.18 -25.88
C PHE A 21 -0.49 16.21 -24.58
N LYS A 22 -0.46 17.33 -23.85
CA LYS A 22 -1.24 17.49 -22.61
C LYS A 22 -2.74 17.35 -22.86
N ASP A 23 -3.24 18.03 -23.90
CA ASP A 23 -4.65 17.96 -24.29
C ASP A 23 -5.08 16.52 -24.66
N TYR A 24 -4.25 15.82 -25.45
CA TYR A 24 -4.53 14.45 -25.86
C TYR A 24 -4.48 13.47 -24.69
N ALA A 25 -3.46 13.56 -23.85
CA ALA A 25 -3.33 12.70 -22.66
C ALA A 25 -4.50 12.91 -21.68
N SER A 26 -4.91 14.17 -21.47
CA SER A 26 -6.09 14.49 -20.66
C SER A 26 -7.38 13.91 -21.23
N HIS A 27 -7.56 14.00 -22.53
CA HIS A 27 -8.72 13.42 -23.23
C HIS A 27 -8.77 11.90 -23.03
N ILE A 28 -7.67 11.20 -23.26
CA ILE A 28 -7.59 9.76 -23.04
C ILE A 28 -7.84 9.38 -21.58
N SER A 29 -7.31 10.16 -20.63
CA SER A 29 -7.54 9.92 -19.19
C SER A 29 -9.02 10.02 -18.83
N ILE A 30 -9.73 11.00 -19.37
CA ILE A 30 -11.17 11.19 -19.12
C ILE A 30 -11.97 10.01 -19.69
N GLU A 31 -11.62 9.54 -20.88
CA GLU A 31 -12.35 8.46 -21.54
C GLU A 31 -12.07 7.07 -20.97
N THR A 32 -10.84 6.83 -20.49
CA THR A 32 -10.39 5.47 -20.21
C THR A 32 -9.96 5.23 -18.76
N SER A 33 -9.66 6.28 -18.01
CA SER A 33 -9.06 6.19 -16.65
C SER A 33 -7.79 5.32 -16.57
N SER A 34 -7.04 5.21 -17.69
CA SER A 34 -5.94 4.25 -17.87
C SER A 34 -4.54 4.86 -17.75
N ILE A 35 -4.43 6.17 -17.48
CA ILE A 35 -3.15 6.88 -17.38
C ILE A 35 -2.95 7.39 -15.96
N GLN A 36 -1.75 7.16 -15.42
CA GLN A 36 -1.25 7.78 -14.20
C GLN A 36 -0.30 8.93 -14.57
N TYR A 37 -0.18 9.90 -13.69
CA TYR A 37 0.72 11.04 -13.87
C TYR A 37 1.61 11.20 -12.64
N GLU A 38 2.92 11.34 -12.90
CA GLU A 38 3.90 11.71 -11.90
C GLU A 38 4.54 13.05 -12.26
N ASN A 39 4.78 13.88 -11.27
CA ASN A 39 5.36 15.20 -11.50
C ASN A 39 6.88 15.12 -11.70
N ASP A 40 7.34 15.07 -12.96
CA ASP A 40 8.76 15.00 -13.31
C ASP A 40 9.57 16.20 -12.80
N ASP A 41 8.98 17.39 -12.79
CA ASP A 41 9.67 18.59 -12.31
C ASP A 41 9.93 18.55 -10.79
N ALA A 42 9.10 17.80 -10.03
CA ALA A 42 9.30 17.56 -8.60
C ALA A 42 10.20 16.35 -8.32
N MET A 43 10.12 15.32 -9.15
CA MET A 43 10.84 14.06 -8.92
C MET A 43 12.31 14.13 -9.33
N ARG A 44 12.59 14.73 -10.49
CA ARG A 44 13.93 14.81 -11.08
C ARG A 44 14.99 15.46 -10.18
N PRO A 45 14.71 16.54 -9.45
CA PRO A 45 15.69 17.13 -8.52
C PRO A 45 16.10 16.19 -7.36
N VAL A 46 15.26 15.24 -7.00
CA VAL A 46 15.49 14.28 -5.90
C VAL A 46 16.14 12.99 -6.40
N TRP A 47 15.65 12.46 -7.53
CA TRP A 47 16.00 11.12 -8.03
C TRP A 47 17.02 11.15 -9.18
N GLY A 48 17.33 12.35 -9.74
CA GLY A 48 18.20 12.49 -10.90
C GLY A 48 17.46 12.28 -12.22
N ASP A 49 18.21 12.32 -13.32
CA ASP A 49 17.64 12.20 -14.66
C ASP A 49 17.30 10.77 -15.07
N ASP A 50 17.90 9.80 -14.40
CA ASP A 50 17.79 8.37 -14.71
C ASP A 50 16.98 7.62 -13.65
N TYR A 51 15.72 8.01 -13.51
CA TYR A 51 14.78 7.35 -12.64
C TYR A 51 13.61 6.75 -13.42
N SER A 52 12.98 5.76 -12.84
CA SER A 52 11.77 5.14 -13.36
C SER A 52 10.70 5.03 -12.27
N ILE A 53 9.47 4.82 -12.67
CA ILE A 53 8.38 4.52 -11.75
C ILE A 53 8.22 3.01 -11.67
N CYS A 54 8.54 2.47 -10.49
CA CYS A 54 8.36 1.06 -10.18
C CYS A 54 6.94 0.80 -9.71
N CYS A 55 6.37 -0.32 -10.14
CA CYS A 55 5.02 -0.74 -9.79
C CYS A 55 3.99 0.33 -10.16
N CYS A 56 3.36 0.97 -9.16
CA CYS A 56 2.30 1.93 -9.40
C CYS A 56 2.79 3.39 -9.37
N VAL A 57 3.51 3.78 -8.32
CA VAL A 57 3.83 5.20 -8.05
C VAL A 57 5.19 5.42 -7.38
N SER A 58 6.02 4.40 -7.26
CA SER A 58 7.29 4.51 -6.54
C SER A 58 8.43 4.88 -7.48
N ALA A 59 9.09 6.00 -7.21
CA ALA A 59 10.28 6.37 -7.95
C ALA A 59 11.50 5.56 -7.48
N THR A 60 12.29 5.07 -8.42
CA THR A 60 13.56 4.38 -8.17
C THR A 60 14.61 4.80 -9.19
N GLN A 61 15.86 4.84 -8.77
CA GLN A 61 16.97 5.03 -9.69
C GLN A 61 17.22 3.74 -10.48
N THR A 62 17.16 3.84 -11.80
CA THR A 62 17.30 2.71 -12.71
C THR A 62 18.67 2.03 -12.52
N GLY A 63 18.66 0.72 -12.26
CA GLY A 63 19.87 -0.09 -12.05
C GLY A 63 20.59 0.10 -10.73
N LYS A 64 20.14 1.02 -9.85
CA LYS A 64 20.77 1.31 -8.55
C LYS A 64 19.91 1.00 -7.35
N GLU A 65 18.61 0.87 -7.55
CA GLU A 65 17.66 0.62 -6.49
C GLU A 65 16.75 -0.55 -6.85
N MET A 66 16.41 -1.31 -5.83
CA MET A 66 15.42 -2.37 -5.91
C MET A 66 14.34 -2.12 -4.87
N GLN A 67 13.10 -2.18 -5.27
CA GLN A 67 11.97 -2.06 -4.38
C GLN A 67 11.24 -3.40 -4.24
N PHE A 68 11.08 -3.83 -3.00
CA PHE A 68 10.28 -5.00 -2.68
C PHE A 68 8.88 -4.61 -2.20
N PHE A 69 7.87 -5.23 -2.80
CA PHE A 69 6.47 -5.07 -2.41
C PHE A 69 5.82 -6.46 -2.31
N GLY A 70 5.73 -7.00 -1.08
CA GLY A 70 5.31 -8.38 -0.89
C GLY A 70 3.84 -8.56 -0.53
N ALA A 71 3.25 -7.65 0.26
CA ALA A 71 1.90 -7.80 0.79
C ALA A 71 1.29 -6.46 1.23
N ARG A 72 -0.03 -6.48 1.40
CA ARG A 72 -0.79 -5.37 2.00
C ARG A 72 -1.33 -5.78 3.36
N ALA A 73 -1.26 -4.87 4.34
CA ALA A 73 -1.93 -5.01 5.62
C ALA A 73 -3.42 -4.64 5.47
N ASN A 74 -4.31 -5.53 5.89
CA ASN A 74 -5.76 -5.28 5.83
C ASN A 74 -6.25 -4.60 7.10
N LEU A 75 -6.38 -3.27 7.05
CA LEU A 75 -6.79 -2.45 8.19
C LEU A 75 -8.25 -2.69 8.60
N ALA A 76 -9.13 -2.98 7.64
CA ALA A 76 -10.53 -3.28 7.94
C ALA A 76 -10.68 -4.58 8.74
N LYS A 77 -9.92 -5.61 8.39
CA LYS A 77 -9.85 -6.84 9.20
C LYS A 77 -9.25 -6.60 10.57
N CYS A 78 -8.24 -5.76 10.66
CA CYS A 78 -7.65 -5.35 11.93
C CYS A 78 -8.68 -4.70 12.86
N LEU A 79 -9.54 -3.83 12.34
CA LEU A 79 -10.62 -3.22 13.10
C LEU A 79 -11.66 -4.28 13.57
N LEU A 80 -12.04 -5.22 12.71
CA LEU A 80 -12.93 -6.33 13.10
C LEU A 80 -12.30 -7.19 14.19
N TYR A 81 -11.03 -7.53 14.10
CA TYR A 81 -10.31 -8.27 15.13
C TYR A 81 -10.23 -7.48 16.45
N ALA A 82 -10.05 -6.16 16.36
CA ALA A 82 -10.08 -5.30 17.55
C ALA A 82 -11.43 -5.37 18.30
N ILE A 83 -12.54 -5.39 17.56
CA ILE A 83 -13.89 -5.51 18.13
C ILE A 83 -14.14 -6.93 18.64
N ASN A 84 -13.74 -7.95 17.90
CA ASN A 84 -14.05 -9.37 18.16
C ASN A 84 -13.03 -10.06 19.09
N GLY A 85 -12.10 -9.32 19.71
CA GLY A 85 -11.12 -9.92 20.63
C GLY A 85 -10.06 -10.78 19.94
N GLY A 86 -9.72 -10.46 18.68
CA GLY A 86 -8.73 -11.18 17.89
C GLY A 86 -9.26 -12.40 17.13
N VAL A 87 -10.57 -12.65 17.17
CA VAL A 87 -11.22 -13.78 16.50
C VAL A 87 -11.67 -13.39 15.10
N ASP A 88 -11.39 -14.22 14.11
CA ASP A 88 -11.90 -14.04 12.75
C ASP A 88 -13.39 -14.40 12.66
N GLU A 89 -14.20 -13.49 12.16
CA GLU A 89 -15.66 -13.64 12.09
C GLU A 89 -16.14 -14.73 11.12
N LYS A 90 -15.27 -15.16 10.20
CA LYS A 90 -15.62 -16.19 9.21
C LYS A 90 -15.22 -17.58 9.65
N SER A 91 -14.00 -17.74 10.13
CA SER A 91 -13.49 -19.04 10.55
C SER A 91 -13.77 -19.35 12.02
N GLY A 92 -13.99 -18.34 12.85
CA GLY A 92 -14.10 -18.47 14.31
C GLY A 92 -12.76 -18.74 15.00
N GLU A 93 -11.65 -18.68 14.26
CA GLU A 93 -10.32 -18.94 14.80
C GLU A 93 -9.73 -17.70 15.48
N GLN A 94 -8.92 -17.92 16.52
CA GLN A 94 -8.14 -16.88 17.16
C GLN A 94 -6.94 -16.55 16.27
N VAL A 95 -6.98 -15.41 15.60
CA VAL A 95 -5.94 -14.94 14.66
C VAL A 95 -5.04 -13.90 15.30
N GLY A 96 -5.63 -12.95 16.01
CA GLY A 96 -4.92 -11.85 16.68
C GLY A 96 -4.71 -12.11 18.18
N PRO A 97 -4.15 -11.13 18.91
CA PRO A 97 -4.06 -11.18 20.36
C PRO A 97 -5.41 -11.42 21.00
N ASN A 98 -5.43 -12.33 21.99
CA ASN A 98 -6.64 -12.70 22.69
C ASN A 98 -6.95 -11.70 23.82
N TYR A 99 -8.10 -11.04 23.74
CA TYR A 99 -8.67 -10.21 24.80
C TYR A 99 -10.21 -10.22 24.69
N ALA A 100 -10.88 -9.68 25.71
CA ALA A 100 -12.34 -9.68 25.73
C ALA A 100 -12.93 -8.91 24.53
N PRO A 101 -13.80 -9.51 23.72
CA PRO A 101 -14.50 -8.82 22.66
C PRO A 101 -15.43 -7.72 23.21
N ILE A 102 -15.80 -6.79 22.35
CA ILE A 102 -16.83 -5.80 22.70
C ILE A 102 -18.19 -6.46 22.49
N THR A 103 -18.96 -6.61 23.56
CA THR A 103 -20.29 -7.23 23.53
C THR A 103 -21.42 -6.24 23.80
N ALA A 104 -21.11 -4.95 23.92
CA ALA A 104 -22.08 -3.91 24.13
C ALA A 104 -23.03 -3.75 22.95
N GLU A 105 -24.27 -3.35 23.21
CA GLU A 105 -25.28 -3.11 22.17
C GLU A 105 -24.88 -1.96 21.25
N TYR A 106 -24.14 -0.97 21.76
CA TYR A 106 -23.58 0.13 21.02
C TYR A 106 -22.08 0.19 21.24
N LEU A 107 -21.33 0.45 20.17
CA LEU A 107 -19.89 0.59 20.24
C LEU A 107 -19.51 1.98 20.80
N ASP A 108 -18.67 1.97 21.83
CA ASP A 108 -18.04 3.18 22.33
C ASP A 108 -16.78 3.50 21.51
N TYR A 109 -16.66 4.74 21.03
CA TYR A 109 -15.57 5.13 20.16
C TYR A 109 -14.19 5.02 20.82
N ASP A 110 -14.09 5.47 22.07
CA ASP A 110 -12.78 5.48 22.78
C ASP A 110 -12.36 4.06 23.14
N GLU A 111 -13.30 3.18 23.49
CA GLU A 111 -13.01 1.75 23.72
C GLU A 111 -12.54 1.08 22.42
N VAL A 112 -13.25 1.32 21.30
CA VAL A 112 -12.87 0.75 19.99
C VAL A 112 -11.49 1.23 19.58
N MET A 113 -11.21 2.53 19.70
CA MET A 113 -9.90 3.09 19.36
C MET A 113 -8.77 2.50 20.21
N ALA A 114 -8.96 2.38 21.52
CA ALA A 114 -7.93 1.80 22.40
C ALA A 114 -7.63 0.33 22.07
N LYS A 115 -8.63 -0.44 21.64
CA LYS A 115 -8.43 -1.84 21.19
C LYS A 115 -7.83 -1.89 19.79
N TYR A 116 -8.23 -0.97 18.91
CA TYR A 116 -7.70 -0.89 17.56
C TYR A 116 -6.21 -0.53 17.55
N ASP A 117 -5.78 0.43 18.37
CA ASP A 117 -4.37 0.79 18.51
C ASP A 117 -3.50 -0.42 18.90
N LYS A 118 -3.94 -1.20 19.91
CA LYS A 118 -3.25 -2.43 20.31
C LYS A 118 -3.21 -3.49 19.21
N MET A 119 -4.28 -3.62 18.46
CA MET A 119 -4.35 -4.55 17.34
C MET A 119 -3.47 -4.10 16.18
N MET A 120 -3.36 -2.77 15.96
CA MET A 120 -2.46 -2.20 14.97
C MET A 120 -0.99 -2.44 15.32
N ASP A 121 -0.58 -2.27 16.58
CA ASP A 121 0.78 -2.58 17.03
C ASP A 121 1.14 -4.04 16.68
N TRP A 122 0.27 -4.97 17.02
CA TRP A 122 0.47 -6.38 16.66
C TRP A 122 0.52 -6.61 15.15
N LEU A 123 -0.38 -5.99 14.38
CA LEU A 123 -0.42 -6.12 12.93
C LEU A 123 0.87 -5.59 12.29
N VAL A 124 1.37 -4.44 12.76
CA VAL A 124 2.60 -3.82 12.25
C VAL A 124 3.80 -4.74 12.50
N ASP A 125 3.93 -5.29 13.69
CA ASP A 125 5.01 -6.21 14.03
C ASP A 125 5.01 -7.45 13.12
N ILE A 126 3.85 -8.08 12.94
CA ILE A 126 3.73 -9.25 12.05
C ILE A 126 4.01 -8.85 10.59
N TYR A 127 3.46 -7.73 10.15
CA TYR A 127 3.59 -7.27 8.77
C TYR A 127 5.07 -7.00 8.42
N VAL A 128 5.76 -6.23 9.24
CA VAL A 128 7.19 -5.91 9.01
C VAL A 128 8.06 -7.18 9.08
N ASN A 129 7.84 -8.03 10.08
CA ASN A 129 8.60 -9.29 10.20
C ASN A 129 8.34 -10.24 9.03
N THR A 130 7.10 -10.31 8.54
CA THR A 130 6.75 -11.12 7.36
C THR A 130 7.44 -10.60 6.11
N LEU A 131 7.44 -9.28 5.86
CA LEU A 131 8.14 -8.69 4.72
C LEU A 131 9.65 -8.94 4.79
N ASN A 132 10.24 -8.77 5.97
CA ASN A 132 11.67 -9.09 6.19
C ASN A 132 11.99 -10.55 5.89
N LEU A 133 11.13 -11.47 6.34
CA LEU A 133 11.31 -12.90 6.08
C LEU A 133 11.21 -13.24 4.59
N ILE A 134 10.21 -12.66 3.89
CA ILE A 134 10.04 -12.88 2.45
C ILE A 134 11.26 -12.36 1.70
N GLN A 135 11.74 -11.16 2.01
CA GLN A 135 12.93 -10.58 1.38
C GLN A 135 14.18 -11.43 1.66
N TYR A 136 14.35 -11.90 2.90
CA TYR A 136 15.44 -12.82 3.24
C TYR A 136 15.39 -14.12 2.43
N MET A 137 14.21 -14.67 2.20
CA MET A 137 14.04 -15.88 1.40
C MET A 137 14.37 -15.65 -0.08
N HIS A 138 14.01 -14.50 -0.64
CA HIS A 138 14.41 -14.12 -2.00
C HIS A 138 15.92 -14.01 -2.13
N ASP A 139 16.59 -13.35 -1.20
CA ASP A 139 18.05 -13.26 -1.16
C ASP A 139 18.71 -14.63 -1.02
N LYS A 140 18.22 -15.46 -0.10
CA LYS A 140 18.79 -16.77 0.19
C LYS A 140 18.74 -17.72 -1.02
N TYR A 141 17.70 -17.65 -1.82
CA TYR A 141 17.51 -18.52 -2.98
C TYR A 141 17.92 -17.88 -4.30
N TYR A 142 18.68 -16.78 -4.25
CA TYR A 142 19.29 -16.11 -5.41
C TYR A 142 18.30 -15.58 -6.44
N TYR A 143 17.03 -15.48 -6.12
CA TYR A 143 16.04 -14.94 -7.04
C TYR A 143 16.39 -13.51 -7.46
N GLU A 144 16.60 -12.63 -6.50
CA GLU A 144 17.00 -11.25 -6.75
C GLU A 144 18.41 -11.14 -7.33
N ALA A 145 19.35 -11.98 -6.89
CA ALA A 145 20.70 -11.99 -7.43
C ALA A 145 20.73 -12.29 -8.94
N ALA A 146 19.82 -13.13 -9.44
CA ALA A 146 19.69 -13.39 -10.87
C ALA A 146 19.20 -12.16 -11.64
N GLU A 147 18.26 -11.41 -11.08
CA GLU A 147 17.79 -10.15 -11.64
C GLU A 147 18.83 -9.03 -11.53
N MET A 148 19.56 -8.98 -10.41
CA MET A 148 20.61 -8.01 -10.12
C MET A 148 21.87 -8.18 -10.97
N ALA A 149 22.02 -9.26 -11.73
CA ALA A 149 23.13 -9.44 -12.65
C ALA A 149 23.22 -8.32 -13.72
N LEU A 150 22.12 -7.59 -13.95
CA LEU A 150 22.02 -6.51 -14.92
C LEU A 150 22.03 -5.11 -14.29
N ILE A 151 22.21 -5.02 -12.98
CA ILE A 151 22.19 -3.74 -12.23
C ILE A 151 23.51 -3.53 -11.49
N ASP A 152 23.62 -2.39 -10.82
CA ASP A 152 24.84 -1.95 -10.13
C ASP A 152 25.26 -2.90 -9.00
N THR A 153 26.54 -2.88 -8.63
CA THR A 153 27.09 -3.74 -7.58
C THR A 153 26.67 -3.33 -6.17
N ASP A 154 26.30 -2.06 -5.99
CA ASP A 154 25.83 -1.51 -4.71
C ASP A 154 24.38 -1.06 -4.84
N VAL A 155 23.48 -2.00 -4.64
CA VAL A 155 22.03 -1.78 -4.82
C VAL A 155 21.38 -1.41 -3.50
N ARG A 156 20.73 -0.24 -3.48
CA ARG A 156 19.89 0.17 -2.36
C ARG A 156 18.54 -0.56 -2.42
N ARG A 157 18.21 -1.26 -1.35
CA ARG A 157 16.94 -1.98 -1.21
C ARG A 157 15.98 -1.20 -0.35
N THR A 158 14.74 -1.13 -0.79
CA THR A 158 13.66 -0.45 -0.11
C THR A 158 12.43 -1.35 -0.02
N PHE A 159 11.59 -1.14 1.00
CA PHE A 159 10.26 -1.71 1.08
C PHE A 159 9.22 -0.73 0.54
N ALA A 160 8.29 -1.23 -0.26
CA ALA A 160 7.02 -0.60 -0.45
C ALA A 160 6.02 -1.21 0.53
N THR A 161 5.64 -0.47 1.55
CA THR A 161 4.57 -0.86 2.45
C THR A 161 3.21 -0.54 1.81
N GLY A 162 2.23 -1.41 2.01
CA GLY A 162 0.89 -1.22 1.46
C GLY A 162 -0.21 -1.49 2.48
N ILE A 163 -1.30 -0.77 2.36
CA ILE A 163 -2.50 -0.95 3.17
C ILE A 163 -3.72 -1.20 2.29
N ALA A 164 -4.70 -1.89 2.84
CA ALA A 164 -6.02 -2.11 2.23
C ALA A 164 -7.12 -1.81 3.27
N GLY A 165 -8.28 -1.36 2.80
CA GLY A 165 -9.43 -1.09 3.64
C GLY A 165 -9.36 0.20 4.45
N PHE A 166 -8.50 1.15 4.11
CA PHE A 166 -8.35 2.41 4.84
C PHE A 166 -9.65 3.22 4.88
N SER A 167 -10.31 3.42 3.75
CA SER A 167 -11.60 4.13 3.68
C SER A 167 -12.69 3.45 4.52
N HIS A 168 -12.73 2.11 4.50
CA HIS A 168 -13.68 1.36 5.34
C HIS A 168 -13.46 1.58 6.83
N VAL A 169 -12.20 1.66 7.27
CA VAL A 169 -11.87 1.99 8.67
C VAL A 169 -12.31 3.40 9.03
N VAL A 170 -12.00 4.37 8.17
CA VAL A 170 -12.38 5.78 8.41
C VAL A 170 -13.89 5.93 8.51
N ASP A 171 -14.63 5.36 7.57
CA ASP A 171 -16.09 5.41 7.56
C ASP A 171 -16.70 4.69 8.77
N SER A 172 -16.16 3.52 9.13
CA SER A 172 -16.62 2.76 10.30
C SER A 172 -16.38 3.52 11.61
N LEU A 173 -15.17 4.07 11.81
CA LEU A 173 -14.86 4.86 13.00
C LEU A 173 -15.68 6.16 13.06
N SER A 174 -15.92 6.79 11.93
CA SER A 174 -16.82 7.94 11.83
C SER A 174 -18.25 7.57 12.22
N ALA A 175 -18.76 6.45 11.71
CA ALA A 175 -20.08 5.95 12.06
C ALA A 175 -20.18 5.62 13.56
N ILE A 176 -19.21 4.93 14.14
CA ILE A 176 -19.16 4.62 15.57
C ILE A 176 -19.18 5.90 16.41
N LYS A 177 -18.48 6.95 15.98
CA LYS A 177 -18.37 8.21 16.72
C LYS A 177 -19.61 9.09 16.62
N TYR A 178 -20.25 9.14 15.46
CA TYR A 178 -21.28 10.16 15.17
C TYR A 178 -22.66 9.61 14.88
N ALA A 179 -22.78 8.37 14.42
CA ALA A 179 -24.05 7.76 14.09
C ALA A 179 -24.61 6.95 15.29
N LYS A 180 -25.93 6.99 15.47
CA LYS A 180 -26.63 6.11 16.40
C LYS A 180 -27.15 4.89 15.64
N VAL A 181 -26.25 3.94 15.39
CA VAL A 181 -26.52 2.70 14.64
C VAL A 181 -26.27 1.52 15.57
N LYS A 182 -27.18 0.52 15.50
CA LYS A 182 -27.00 -0.78 16.14
C LYS A 182 -26.21 -1.71 15.23
#